data_43b3d7840e44b3b1ea06720e7cb88c81
#
_entry.id   43b3d7840e44b3b1ea06720e7cb88c81
#
_cell.length_a   1.000
_cell.length_b   1.000
_cell.length_c   1.000
_cell.angle_alpha   90.00
_cell.angle_beta   90.00
_cell.angle_gamma   90.00
#
_symmetry.space_group_name_H-M   'P 1'
#
loop_
_entity.id
_entity.type
_entity.pdbx_description
1 polymer ?
#
loop_
_entity_poly.entity_id
_entity_poly.type
_entity_poly.pdbx_seq_one_letter_code
_entity_poly.pdbx_strand_id
1 'polypeptide(L)'
;MSKHKQDFELNTSSVQALELCQEVAVRMGWRVLSLSSSTLTLKEASPQITSFTWPARIDVSISANSDKTCRITLDGSISGVGPIQRNHLQGQMGRFLNDLSLAVDRKNPSNEAPAPIDPPSPSLSDELLKLKALMDGGVLTAEEFAAAKSRLLG
;
A
#
# COMPACT_ATOMS: atom_id res chain seq x y z
N MET A 1 5.57 -25.26 -13.18
CA MET A 1 4.92 -24.63 -12.01
C MET A 1 5.77 -23.46 -11.59
N SER A 2 5.25 -22.24 -11.68
CA SER A 2 5.94 -21.05 -11.21
C SER A 2 5.61 -20.81 -9.75
N LYS A 3 6.62 -20.50 -8.93
CA LYS A 3 6.48 -20.18 -7.51
C LYS A 3 7.08 -18.80 -7.23
N HIS A 4 6.50 -18.11 -6.27
CA HIS A 4 7.03 -16.84 -5.77
C HIS A 4 6.75 -16.74 -4.27
N LYS A 5 7.76 -16.34 -3.50
CA LYS A 5 7.64 -16.16 -2.05
C LYS A 5 7.95 -14.72 -1.70
N GLN A 6 7.17 -14.16 -0.79
CA GLN A 6 7.35 -12.80 -0.30
C GLN A 6 7.00 -12.73 1.18
N ASP A 7 7.85 -12.07 1.95
CA ASP A 7 7.65 -11.82 3.38
C ASP A 7 7.30 -10.34 3.57
N PHE A 8 6.39 -10.08 4.51
CA PHE A 8 5.92 -8.74 4.82
C PHE A 8 5.63 -8.63 6.33
N GLU A 9 5.97 -7.48 6.93
CA GLU A 9 5.66 -7.21 8.34
C GLU A 9 4.48 -6.24 8.45
N LEU A 10 3.56 -6.55 9.36
CA LEU A 10 2.41 -5.73 9.66
C LEU A 10 2.41 -5.30 11.13
N ASN A 11 2.04 -4.04 11.37
CA ASN A 11 1.82 -3.49 12.70
C ASN A 11 0.40 -3.84 13.19
N THR A 12 0.15 -5.13 13.37
CA THR A 12 -1.13 -5.64 13.86
C THR A 12 -0.92 -7.01 14.51
N SER A 13 -1.86 -7.45 15.34
CA SER A 13 -1.81 -8.78 15.93
C SER A 13 -2.02 -9.87 14.89
N SER A 14 -1.49 -11.07 15.14
CA SER A 14 -1.64 -12.20 14.21
C SER A 14 -3.10 -12.58 13.94
N VAL A 15 -3.97 -12.44 14.93
CA VAL A 15 -5.41 -12.71 14.81
C VAL A 15 -6.07 -11.70 13.87
N GLN A 16 -5.81 -10.40 14.08
CA GLN A 16 -6.33 -9.35 13.21
C GLN A 16 -5.77 -9.46 11.79
N ALA A 17 -4.49 -9.82 11.65
CA ALA A 17 -3.88 -10.04 10.34
C ALA A 17 -4.59 -11.16 9.56
N LEU A 18 -4.98 -12.25 10.24
CA LEU A 18 -5.70 -13.35 9.61
C LEU A 18 -7.09 -12.93 9.13
N GLU A 19 -7.83 -12.19 9.96
CA GLU A 19 -9.15 -11.63 9.59
C GLU A 19 -9.03 -10.69 8.38
N LEU A 20 -8.03 -9.80 8.40
CA LEU A 20 -7.78 -8.87 7.30
C LEU A 20 -7.40 -9.58 6.00
N CYS A 21 -6.56 -10.62 6.07
CA CYS A 21 -6.21 -11.44 4.91
C CYS A 21 -7.46 -12.10 4.31
N GLN A 22 -8.38 -12.58 5.16
CA GLN A 22 -9.64 -13.19 4.71
C GLN A 22 -10.55 -12.13 4.07
N GLU A 23 -10.70 -10.96 4.69
CA GLU A 23 -11.51 -9.86 4.17
C GLU A 23 -11.01 -9.39 2.79
N VAL A 24 -9.69 -9.18 2.67
CA VAL A 24 -9.06 -8.78 1.41
C VAL A 24 -9.25 -9.85 0.33
N ALA A 25 -9.07 -11.13 0.67
CA ALA A 25 -9.29 -12.22 -0.26
C ALA A 25 -10.72 -12.25 -0.80
N VAL A 26 -11.73 -12.09 0.06
CA VAL A 26 -13.14 -11.99 -0.35
C VAL A 26 -13.39 -10.79 -1.25
N ARG A 27 -12.81 -9.62 -0.93
CA ARG A 27 -12.94 -8.40 -1.73
C ARG A 27 -12.32 -8.56 -3.12
N MET A 28 -11.20 -9.26 -3.22
CA MET A 28 -10.56 -9.60 -4.50
C MET A 28 -11.29 -10.72 -5.27
N GLY A 29 -12.37 -11.28 -4.72
CA GLY A 29 -13.09 -12.40 -5.33
C GLY A 29 -12.35 -13.73 -5.24
N TRP A 30 -11.38 -13.86 -4.33
CA TRP A 30 -10.63 -15.11 -4.13
C TRP A 30 -11.39 -16.06 -3.24
N ARG A 31 -11.20 -17.36 -3.47
CA ARG A 31 -11.80 -18.42 -2.65
C ARG A 31 -10.84 -18.84 -1.55
N VAL A 32 -11.34 -18.88 -0.33
CA VAL A 32 -10.63 -19.49 0.80
C VAL A 32 -10.79 -21.00 0.69
N LEU A 33 -9.69 -21.71 0.52
CA LEU A 33 -9.66 -23.18 0.45
C LEU A 33 -9.46 -23.81 1.81
N SER A 34 -8.64 -23.21 2.65
CA SER A 34 -8.33 -23.68 3.99
C SER A 34 -8.03 -22.51 4.90
N LEU A 35 -8.48 -22.59 6.14
CA LEU A 35 -8.24 -21.60 7.19
C LEU A 35 -7.82 -22.32 8.46
N SER A 36 -6.70 -21.91 9.04
CA SER A 36 -6.18 -22.36 10.33
C SER A 36 -5.86 -21.16 11.20
N SER A 37 -5.45 -21.38 12.43
CA SER A 37 -5.11 -20.30 13.37
C SER A 37 -3.95 -19.38 12.92
N SER A 38 -3.09 -19.86 12.03
CA SER A 38 -1.91 -19.14 11.55
C SER A 38 -1.67 -19.29 10.04
N THR A 39 -2.53 -20.00 9.33
CA THR A 39 -2.38 -20.25 7.90
C THR A 39 -3.70 -20.08 7.16
N LEU A 40 -3.62 -19.53 5.95
CA LEU A 40 -4.76 -19.31 5.07
C LEU A 40 -4.35 -19.68 3.65
N THR A 41 -5.07 -20.61 3.03
CA THR A 41 -4.87 -20.97 1.62
C THR A 41 -5.94 -20.31 0.77
N LEU A 42 -5.50 -19.55 -0.20
CA LEU A 42 -6.32 -18.80 -1.13
C LEU A 42 -6.16 -19.31 -2.56
N LYS A 43 -7.23 -19.28 -3.31
CA LYS A 43 -7.23 -19.57 -4.75
C LYS A 43 -7.95 -18.48 -5.49
N GLU A 44 -7.32 -17.96 -6.52
CA GLU A 44 -7.94 -17.00 -7.44
C GLU A 44 -9.22 -17.62 -8.04
N ALA A 45 -10.31 -16.85 -8.05
CA ALA A 45 -11.49 -17.25 -8.81
C ALA A 45 -11.09 -17.35 -10.29
N SER A 46 -11.41 -18.45 -10.92
CA SER A 46 -11.01 -18.68 -12.32
C SER A 46 -11.39 -17.48 -13.17
N PRO A 47 -10.41 -16.83 -13.81
CA PRO A 47 -10.73 -15.80 -14.79
C PRO A 47 -11.58 -16.45 -15.88
N GLN A 48 -12.57 -15.71 -16.38
CA GLN A 48 -13.36 -16.18 -17.52
C GLN A 48 -12.41 -16.61 -18.63
N ILE A 49 -12.76 -17.69 -19.30
CA ILE A 49 -12.01 -18.55 -20.25
C ILE A 49 -11.20 -17.83 -21.35
N THR A 50 -11.08 -16.53 -21.33
CA THR A 50 -10.37 -15.73 -22.35
C THR A 50 -8.90 -15.45 -22.05
N SER A 51 -8.40 -15.77 -20.86
CA SER A 51 -7.01 -15.52 -20.50
C SER A 51 -6.20 -16.82 -20.45
N PHE A 52 -5.07 -16.82 -21.13
CA PHE A 52 -4.07 -17.90 -21.14
C PHE A 52 -3.38 -18.09 -19.77
N THR A 53 -3.94 -17.54 -18.69
CA THR A 53 -3.40 -17.63 -17.35
C THR A 53 -4.18 -18.63 -16.49
N TRP A 54 -3.45 -19.45 -15.77
CA TRP A 54 -4.02 -20.37 -14.80
C TRP A 54 -4.33 -19.63 -13.49
N PRO A 55 -5.34 -20.05 -12.73
CA PRO A 55 -5.64 -19.44 -11.44
C PRO A 55 -4.46 -19.61 -10.47
N ALA A 56 -4.08 -18.51 -9.84
CA ALA A 56 -3.03 -18.51 -8.83
C ALA A 56 -3.56 -19.09 -7.51
N ARG A 57 -2.65 -19.75 -6.77
CA ARG A 57 -2.86 -20.17 -5.39
C ARG A 57 -1.84 -19.45 -4.51
N ILE A 58 -2.29 -18.92 -3.39
CA ILE A 58 -1.44 -18.28 -2.39
C ILE A 58 -1.67 -18.97 -1.06
N ASP A 59 -0.61 -19.49 -0.48
CA ASP A 59 -0.59 -19.96 0.89
C ASP A 59 -0.01 -18.84 1.76
N VAL A 60 -0.82 -18.34 2.69
CA VAL A 60 -0.49 -17.26 3.61
C VAL A 60 -0.14 -17.88 4.95
N SER A 61 1.04 -17.61 5.47
CA SER A 61 1.47 -18.02 6.82
C SER A 61 1.70 -16.79 7.66
N ILE A 62 1.14 -16.76 8.87
CA ILE A 62 1.22 -15.64 9.79
C ILE A 62 1.97 -16.07 11.04
N SER A 63 3.04 -15.35 11.36
CA SER A 63 3.85 -15.57 12.56
C SER A 63 3.79 -14.32 13.43
N ALA A 64 3.43 -14.46 14.71
CA ALA A 64 3.49 -13.37 15.66
C ALA A 64 4.96 -13.03 15.95
N ASN A 65 5.34 -11.77 15.77
CA ASN A 65 6.65 -11.26 16.18
C ASN A 65 6.57 -10.65 17.60
N SER A 66 5.44 -9.99 17.87
CA SER A 66 5.08 -9.44 19.18
C SER A 66 3.57 -9.27 19.26
N ASP A 67 3.04 -8.80 20.40
CA ASP A 67 1.60 -8.57 20.56
C ASP A 67 1.00 -7.57 19.55
N LYS A 68 1.85 -6.71 18.98
CA LYS A 68 1.45 -5.64 18.06
C LYS A 68 2.00 -5.77 16.65
N THR A 69 2.85 -6.76 16.41
CA THR A 69 3.47 -6.96 15.10
C THR A 69 3.45 -8.41 14.69
N CYS A 70 3.17 -8.68 13.44
CA CYS A 70 3.22 -10.01 12.86
C CYS A 70 3.94 -10.00 11.52
N ARG A 71 4.55 -11.14 11.20
CA ARG A 71 5.14 -11.39 9.89
C ARG A 71 4.19 -12.25 9.08
N ILE A 72 3.93 -11.82 7.86
CA ILE A 72 3.16 -12.58 6.88
C ILE A 72 4.11 -13.09 5.81
N THR A 73 4.07 -14.38 5.58
CA THR A 73 4.77 -15.03 4.46
C THR A 73 3.73 -15.46 3.44
N LEU A 74 3.86 -14.98 2.21
CA LEU A 74 3.06 -15.39 1.06
C LEU A 74 3.86 -16.35 0.21
N ASP A 75 3.38 -17.57 0.04
CA ASP A 75 3.93 -18.55 -0.90
C ASP A 75 2.93 -18.74 -2.06
N GLY A 76 3.20 -18.06 -3.14
CA GLY A 76 2.37 -18.10 -4.34
C GLY A 76 2.79 -19.20 -5.29
N SER A 77 1.83 -19.89 -5.87
CA SER A 77 2.03 -20.91 -6.89
C SER A 77 1.01 -20.79 -8.02
N ILE A 78 1.47 -21.02 -9.23
CA ILE A 78 0.61 -21.05 -10.42
C ILE A 78 1.02 -22.20 -11.33
N SER A 79 0.02 -22.87 -11.92
CA SER A 79 0.27 -23.91 -12.91
C SER A 79 0.84 -23.29 -14.19
N GLY A 80 1.73 -24.05 -14.85
CA GLY A 80 2.43 -23.56 -16.04
C GLY A 80 3.79 -22.93 -15.73
N VAL A 81 4.57 -22.76 -16.77
CA VAL A 81 5.92 -22.16 -16.74
C VAL A 81 6.00 -21.05 -17.76
N GLY A 82 6.73 -20.00 -17.43
CA GLY A 82 6.97 -18.89 -18.35
C GLY A 82 6.79 -17.51 -17.71
N PRO A 83 7.22 -16.46 -18.41
CA PRO A 83 7.19 -15.10 -17.89
C PRO A 83 5.77 -14.57 -17.64
N ILE A 84 4.79 -14.97 -18.45
CA ILE A 84 3.40 -14.54 -18.32
C ILE A 84 2.82 -14.99 -16.98
N GLN A 85 2.98 -16.28 -16.63
CA GLN A 85 2.49 -16.85 -15.38
C GLN A 85 3.20 -16.24 -14.18
N ARG A 86 4.51 -16.01 -14.26
CA ARG A 86 5.28 -15.37 -13.20
C ARG A 86 4.81 -13.93 -12.96
N ASN A 87 4.64 -13.15 -14.01
CA ASN A 87 4.19 -11.76 -13.91
C ASN A 87 2.76 -11.69 -13.37
N HIS A 88 1.87 -12.60 -13.81
CA HIS A 88 0.52 -12.68 -13.27
C HIS A 88 0.53 -12.96 -11.76
N LEU A 89 1.27 -13.97 -11.32
CA LEU A 89 1.40 -14.33 -9.91
C LEU A 89 1.95 -13.17 -9.08
N GLN A 90 3.03 -12.53 -9.53
CA GLN A 90 3.62 -11.38 -8.85
C GLN A 90 2.64 -10.19 -8.78
N GLY A 91 1.92 -9.93 -9.86
CA GLY A 91 0.90 -8.88 -9.90
C GLY A 91 -0.24 -9.14 -8.92
N GLN A 92 -0.72 -10.37 -8.82
CA GLN A 92 -1.78 -10.75 -7.88
C GLN A 92 -1.30 -10.67 -6.42
N MET A 93 -0.09 -11.12 -6.13
CA MET A 93 0.48 -11.01 -4.79
C MET A 93 0.70 -9.55 -4.39
N GLY A 94 1.20 -8.71 -5.32
CA GLY A 94 1.37 -7.27 -5.08
C GLY A 94 0.05 -6.55 -4.78
N ARG A 95 -1.02 -6.86 -5.51
CA ARG A 95 -2.36 -6.32 -5.24
C ARG A 95 -2.88 -6.76 -3.87
N PHE A 96 -2.74 -8.03 -3.55
CA PHE A 96 -3.14 -8.56 -2.25
C PHE A 96 -2.44 -7.84 -1.09
N LEU A 97 -1.11 -7.64 -1.18
CA LEU A 97 -0.34 -6.93 -0.16
C LEU A 97 -0.73 -5.46 -0.05
N ASN A 98 -0.94 -4.78 -1.17
CA ASN A 98 -1.39 -3.39 -1.18
C ASN A 98 -2.76 -3.23 -0.51
N ASP A 99 -3.72 -4.07 -0.86
CA ASP A 99 -5.06 -4.04 -0.26
C ASP A 99 -5.03 -4.41 1.23
N LEU A 100 -4.12 -5.32 1.61
CA LEU A 100 -3.91 -5.70 3.00
C LEU A 100 -3.33 -4.54 3.82
N SER A 101 -2.32 -3.84 3.30
CA SER A 101 -1.75 -2.64 3.93
C SER A 101 -2.82 -1.58 4.16
N LEU A 102 -3.62 -1.27 3.13
CA LEU A 102 -4.72 -0.32 3.23
C LEU A 102 -5.80 -0.76 4.24
N ALA A 103 -6.03 -2.06 4.39
CA ALA A 103 -7.00 -2.59 5.35
C ALA A 103 -6.48 -2.47 6.79
N VAL A 104 -5.18 -2.67 7.01
CA VAL A 104 -4.53 -2.44 8.32
C VAL A 104 -4.61 -0.98 8.72
N ASP A 105 -4.29 -0.05 7.81
CA ASP A 105 -4.34 1.38 8.08
C ASP A 105 -5.75 1.86 8.44
N ARG A 106 -6.77 1.27 7.83
CA ARG A 106 -8.19 1.58 8.16
C ARG A 106 -8.61 1.09 9.54
N LYS A 107 -8.10 -0.07 9.99
CA LYS A 107 -8.45 -0.65 11.30
C LYS A 107 -7.61 -0.10 12.44
N ASN A 108 -6.40 0.38 12.15
CA ASN A 108 -5.49 1.00 13.11
C ASN A 108 -5.26 2.49 12.77
N PRO A 109 -6.25 3.37 12.95
CA PRO A 109 -6.07 4.80 12.70
C PRO A 109 -5.04 5.45 13.65
N SER A 110 -4.53 4.70 14.64
CA SER A 110 -3.49 5.15 15.58
C SER A 110 -2.05 4.94 15.08
N ASN A 111 -1.85 4.30 13.94
CA ASN A 111 -0.56 4.25 13.30
C ASN A 111 -0.50 5.42 12.33
N GLU A 112 -0.16 6.60 12.89
CA GLU A 112 0.07 7.82 12.14
C GLU A 112 -0.68 7.83 10.80
N ALA A 113 -1.98 8.23 10.85
CA ALA A 113 -2.38 9.14 9.80
C ALA A 113 -1.18 10.08 9.64
N PRO A 114 -0.58 10.21 8.45
CA PRO A 114 0.33 11.33 8.24
C PRO A 114 -0.42 12.50 8.82
N ALA A 115 0.16 13.11 9.87
CA ALA A 115 -0.45 14.21 10.62
C ALA A 115 -1.15 15.03 9.58
N PRO A 116 -2.45 15.42 9.77
CA PRO A 116 -3.16 16.14 8.73
C PRO A 116 -2.09 17.05 8.19
N ILE A 117 -1.76 16.90 6.91
CA ILE A 117 -0.78 17.78 6.29
C ILE A 117 -1.44 19.11 6.54
N ASP A 118 -1.06 19.76 7.64
CA ASP A 118 -1.29 21.18 7.78
C ASP A 118 -0.89 21.69 6.43
N PRO A 119 -1.81 22.30 5.67
CA PRO A 119 -1.52 22.71 4.31
C PRO A 119 -0.12 23.31 4.41
N PRO A 120 0.91 22.73 3.74
CA PRO A 120 2.31 22.84 4.12
C PRO A 120 2.52 24.29 4.46
N SER A 121 2.85 24.60 5.72
CA SER A 121 3.07 25.98 6.14
C SER A 121 3.99 26.50 5.06
N PRO A 122 3.54 27.42 4.19
CA PRO A 122 4.20 27.68 2.93
C PRO A 122 5.67 27.86 3.26
N SER A 123 6.51 26.98 2.79
CA SER A 123 7.92 27.03 3.18
C SER A 123 8.37 28.42 2.81
N LEU A 124 9.19 29.05 3.63
CA LEU A 124 9.71 30.40 3.35
C LEU A 124 10.17 30.52 1.89
N SER A 125 10.64 29.40 1.32
CA SER A 125 11.00 29.27 -0.09
C SER A 125 9.81 29.37 -1.04
N ASP A 126 8.66 28.76 -0.70
CA ASP A 126 7.46 28.81 -1.54
C ASP A 126 6.78 30.18 -1.51
N GLU A 127 6.81 30.85 -0.35
CA GLU A 127 6.33 32.23 -0.24
C GLU A 127 7.20 33.19 -1.01
N LEU A 128 8.53 33.05 -0.96
CA LEU A 128 9.44 33.84 -1.75
C LEU A 128 9.30 33.64 -3.25
N LEU A 129 9.04 32.39 -3.69
CA LEU A 129 8.76 32.09 -5.09
C LEU A 129 7.44 32.69 -5.56
N LYS A 130 6.38 32.67 -4.73
CA LYS A 130 5.12 33.35 -5.02
C LYS A 130 5.25 34.84 -5.12
N LEU A 131 5.97 35.44 -4.18
CA LEU A 131 6.26 36.91 -4.23
C LEU A 131 7.06 37.29 -5.47
N LYS A 132 8.04 36.48 -5.88
CA LYS A 132 8.79 36.70 -7.10
C LYS A 132 7.90 36.60 -8.35
N ALA A 133 7.04 35.60 -8.42
CA ALA A 133 6.09 35.42 -9.54
C ALA A 133 5.12 36.60 -9.66
N LEU A 134 4.69 37.19 -8.53
CA LEU A 134 3.82 38.39 -8.52
C LEU A 134 4.57 39.65 -8.97
N MET A 135 5.87 39.78 -8.65
CA MET A 135 6.71 40.86 -9.14
C MET A 135 6.96 40.70 -10.65
N ASP A 136 7.30 39.50 -11.12
CA ASP A 136 7.52 39.22 -12.56
C ASP A 136 6.23 39.39 -13.40
N GLY A 137 5.07 39.15 -12.77
CA GLY A 137 3.75 39.40 -13.34
C GLY A 137 3.29 40.86 -13.31
N GLY A 138 4.10 41.79 -12.75
CA GLY A 138 3.78 43.21 -12.66
C GLY A 138 2.68 43.57 -11.65
N VAL A 139 2.29 42.64 -10.78
CA VAL A 139 1.28 42.85 -9.73
C VAL A 139 1.87 43.48 -8.48
N LEU A 140 3.18 43.26 -8.24
CA LEU A 140 3.95 43.84 -7.14
C LEU A 140 5.11 44.68 -7.67
N THR A 141 5.28 45.83 -7.08
CA THR A 141 6.47 46.70 -7.34
C THR A 141 7.70 46.13 -6.62
N ALA A 142 8.89 46.51 -7.08
CA ALA A 142 10.16 46.13 -6.45
C ALA A 142 10.23 46.55 -4.97
N GLU A 143 9.62 47.67 -4.61
CA GLU A 143 9.57 48.17 -3.24
C GLU A 143 8.66 47.35 -2.35
N GLU A 144 7.48 46.95 -2.85
CA GLU A 144 6.53 46.07 -2.15
C GLU A 144 7.11 44.67 -1.97
N PHE A 145 7.83 44.16 -2.96
CA PHE A 145 8.55 42.89 -2.86
C PHE A 145 9.63 42.94 -1.76
N ALA A 146 10.42 44.01 -1.70
CA ALA A 146 11.44 44.18 -0.67
C ALA A 146 10.84 44.26 0.73
N ALA A 147 9.73 44.96 0.89
CA ALA A 147 9.01 45.07 2.16
C ALA A 147 8.40 43.70 2.60
N ALA A 148 7.79 42.97 1.68
CA ALA A 148 7.24 41.64 1.95
C ALA A 148 8.33 40.63 2.31
N LYS A 149 9.46 40.64 1.60
CA LYS A 149 10.63 39.82 1.88
C LYS A 149 11.20 40.09 3.28
N SER A 150 11.31 41.37 3.68
CA SER A 150 11.78 41.72 5.02
C SER A 150 10.86 41.22 6.13
N ARG A 151 9.53 41.19 5.90
CA ARG A 151 8.55 40.64 6.85
C ARG A 151 8.63 39.14 6.99
N LEU A 152 8.99 38.45 5.93
CA LEU A 152 9.11 36.99 5.93
C LEU A 152 10.41 36.49 6.58
N LEU A 153 11.45 37.30 6.52
CA LEU A 153 12.80 36.98 7.00
C LEU A 153 13.13 37.55 8.39
N GLY A 154 12.31 38.50 8.88
CA GLY A 154 12.56 39.21 10.14
C GLY A 154 11.74 38.69 11.27
#